data_d40def3d9346069390b445444ba09155
#
_entry.id   d40def3d9346069390b445444ba09155
#
_cell.length_a   1.000
_cell.length_b   1.000
_cell.length_c   1.000
_cell.angle_alpha   90.00
_cell.angle_beta   90.00
_cell.angle_gamma   90.00
#
_symmetry.space_group_name_H-M   'P 1'
#
loop_
_entity.id
_entity.type
_entity.pdbx_description
1 polymer ?
#
loop_
_entity_poly.entity_id
_entity_poly.type
_entity_poly.pdbx_seq_one_letter_code
_entity_poly.pdbx_strand_id
1 'polypeptide(L)'
;MPPQLSLLLRTYSDDPDQDWKATLEMARVMDAAGVDRVMVSDHLVFGENLDAYGDPAIGGTLGGRQPTGPDGNWLEPLVFLTAVAATTSRIRLGMAILLAALRRPAVLAKQLATMDVLSGGRIDLGVGVGWQREEYDAVGLRFEDRGRLLDHTLEVCQTLWTQQRATYSSDELSFDGIHQMPKPLQPGGIPVWTSGTVNARVARRLAKFGTRWIPWGPAITNLDEAVPAMKQAIADAGGDPGGLEVQGAAPLVKNADGGIDADASVASVPAQVAAGATDIRFAVSPAKDPQQAAEGLSQLVRAFREVTQAIV
;
A
#
# COMPACT_ATOMS: atom_id res chain seq x y z
N MET A 1 11.28 14.71 8.54
CA MET A 1 10.86 13.60 9.43
C MET A 1 11.80 12.43 9.16
N PRO A 2 12.19 11.64 10.16
CA PRO A 2 12.98 10.45 9.91
C PRO A 2 12.25 9.48 8.99
N PRO A 3 12.96 8.70 8.17
CA PRO A 3 12.36 7.67 7.34
C PRO A 3 11.55 6.66 8.14
N GLN A 4 10.46 6.16 7.56
CA GLN A 4 9.57 5.19 8.19
C GLN A 4 9.92 3.75 7.79
N LEU A 5 9.71 2.83 8.70
CA LEU A 5 9.86 1.38 8.48
C LEU A 5 8.49 0.76 8.23
N SER A 6 8.26 0.30 7.03
CA SER A 6 7.06 -0.43 6.65
C SER A 6 7.34 -1.92 6.45
N LEU A 7 6.42 -2.78 6.86
CA LEU A 7 6.47 -4.21 6.58
C LEU A 7 5.27 -4.64 5.75
N LEU A 8 5.53 -5.24 4.58
CA LEU A 8 4.51 -5.90 3.77
C LEU A 8 4.30 -7.31 4.33
N LEU A 9 3.21 -7.48 5.07
CA LEU A 9 2.83 -8.76 5.62
C LEU A 9 2.14 -9.61 4.55
N ARG A 10 2.64 -10.83 4.35
CA ARG A 10 2.05 -11.77 3.42
C ARG A 10 0.70 -12.27 3.95
N THR A 11 -0.37 -11.90 3.25
CA THR A 11 -1.78 -12.27 3.53
C THR A 11 -2.32 -13.23 2.46
N TYR A 12 -1.44 -13.99 1.84
CA TYR A 12 -1.76 -14.97 0.80
C TYR A 12 -0.89 -16.24 0.94
N SER A 13 -1.40 -17.39 0.47
CA SER A 13 -0.71 -18.67 0.53
C SER A 13 -1.32 -19.68 -0.44
N ASP A 14 -0.47 -20.55 -1.04
CA ASP A 14 -0.90 -21.77 -1.72
C ASP A 14 -1.16 -22.92 -0.74
N ASP A 15 -0.77 -22.76 0.53
CA ASP A 15 -1.02 -23.78 1.57
C ASP A 15 -2.49 -23.69 2.02
N PRO A 16 -3.31 -24.74 1.78
CA PRO A 16 -4.71 -24.76 2.22
C PRO A 16 -4.85 -24.74 3.74
N ASP A 17 -3.83 -25.21 4.46
CA ASP A 17 -3.80 -25.29 5.94
C ASP A 17 -3.12 -24.07 6.57
N GLN A 18 -2.96 -22.98 5.82
CA GLN A 18 -2.35 -21.73 6.31
C GLN A 18 -3.00 -21.22 7.60
N ASP A 19 -2.20 -21.05 8.64
CA ASP A 19 -2.68 -20.46 9.90
C ASP A 19 -2.81 -18.93 9.80
N TRP A 20 -4.02 -18.48 9.50
CA TRP A 20 -4.35 -17.05 9.43
C TRP A 20 -4.37 -16.34 10.79
N LYS A 21 -4.47 -17.10 11.90
CA LYS A 21 -4.33 -16.51 13.25
C LYS A 21 -2.88 -16.13 13.50
N ALA A 22 -1.93 -16.94 13.05
CA ALA A 22 -0.50 -16.59 13.11
C ALA A 22 -0.20 -15.33 12.27
N THR A 23 -0.89 -15.14 11.13
CA THR A 23 -0.78 -13.91 10.33
C THR A 23 -1.26 -12.68 11.11
N LEU A 24 -2.38 -12.78 11.81
CA LEU A 24 -2.91 -11.70 12.66
C LEU A 24 -1.99 -11.43 13.85
N GLU A 25 -1.45 -12.48 14.49
CA GLU A 25 -0.51 -12.35 15.61
C GLU A 25 0.79 -11.66 15.15
N MET A 26 1.26 -11.93 13.93
CA MET A 26 2.43 -11.26 13.38
C MET A 26 2.24 -9.73 13.31
N ALA A 27 1.04 -9.24 12.98
CA ALA A 27 0.76 -7.80 13.00
C ALA A 27 0.85 -7.20 14.42
N ARG A 28 0.46 -7.95 15.45
CA ARG A 28 0.64 -7.55 16.86
C ARG A 28 2.11 -7.50 17.26
N VAL A 29 2.88 -8.49 16.82
CA VAL A 29 4.33 -8.52 17.05
C VAL A 29 5.01 -7.33 16.39
N MET A 30 4.61 -6.96 15.17
CA MET A 30 5.10 -5.75 14.49
C MET A 30 4.77 -4.47 15.29
N ASP A 31 3.55 -4.34 15.79
CA ASP A 31 3.13 -3.18 16.62
C ASP A 31 3.99 -3.08 17.87
N ALA A 32 4.17 -4.19 18.58
CA ALA A 32 4.99 -4.27 19.81
C ALA A 32 6.47 -3.99 19.56
N ALA A 33 7.03 -4.47 18.43
CA ALA A 33 8.42 -4.27 18.05
C ALA A 33 8.77 -2.82 17.65
N GLY A 34 7.78 -1.99 17.35
CA GLY A 34 8.03 -0.59 16.99
C GLY A 34 8.07 -0.32 15.48
N VAL A 35 7.54 -1.23 14.64
CA VAL A 35 7.33 -0.99 13.21
C VAL A 35 6.36 0.16 12.99
N ASP A 36 6.61 1.04 12.02
CA ASP A 36 5.75 2.21 11.79
C ASP A 36 4.47 1.86 11.04
N ARG A 37 4.55 0.96 10.04
CA ARG A 37 3.40 0.59 9.21
C ARG A 37 3.42 -0.89 8.84
N VAL A 38 2.28 -1.56 8.98
CA VAL A 38 1.99 -2.84 8.33
C VAL A 38 1.24 -2.58 7.03
N MET A 39 1.64 -3.26 5.96
CA MET A 39 1.01 -3.17 4.66
C MET A 39 0.57 -4.57 4.21
N VAL A 40 -0.50 -4.63 3.43
CA VAL A 40 -1.01 -5.87 2.82
C VAL A 40 -1.35 -5.65 1.35
N SER A 41 -1.33 -6.72 0.56
CA SER A 41 -1.69 -6.69 -0.86
C SER A 41 -3.18 -7.01 -1.07
N ASP A 42 -3.68 -6.71 -2.25
CA ASP A 42 -5.06 -6.95 -2.66
C ASP A 42 -5.12 -7.73 -3.98
N HIS A 43 -5.88 -8.78 -3.99
CA HIS A 43 -6.45 -9.42 -5.19
C HIS A 43 -7.87 -9.88 -4.87
N LEU A 44 -8.79 -9.72 -5.83
CA LEU A 44 -10.19 -10.09 -5.66
C LEU A 44 -10.44 -11.52 -6.16
N VAL A 45 -9.96 -11.82 -7.36
CA VAL A 45 -10.03 -13.12 -8.01
C VAL A 45 -8.82 -13.31 -8.91
N PHE A 46 -8.58 -14.55 -9.36
CA PHE A 46 -7.56 -14.84 -10.36
C PHE A 46 -8.16 -15.54 -11.57
N GLY A 47 -7.68 -15.17 -12.77
CA GLY A 47 -7.77 -16.00 -13.95
C GLY A 47 -6.58 -16.96 -14.05
N GLU A 48 -6.57 -17.79 -15.09
CA GLU A 48 -5.50 -18.78 -15.28
C GLU A 48 -4.21 -18.18 -15.85
N ASN A 49 -4.28 -17.01 -16.50
CA ASN A 49 -3.11 -16.35 -17.10
C ASN A 49 -2.32 -15.54 -16.08
N LEU A 50 -1.60 -16.22 -15.20
CA LEU A 50 -0.75 -15.58 -14.20
C LEU A 50 0.56 -15.03 -14.77
N ASP A 51 1.00 -15.49 -15.94
CA ASP A 51 2.21 -14.97 -16.60
C ASP A 51 2.05 -13.51 -17.04
N ALA A 52 0.82 -13.04 -17.19
CA ALA A 52 0.50 -11.63 -17.40
C ALA A 52 1.09 -10.69 -16.32
N TYR A 53 1.35 -11.19 -15.11
CA TYR A 53 2.04 -10.43 -14.07
C TYR A 53 3.46 -10.00 -14.49
N GLY A 54 4.10 -10.74 -15.40
CA GLY A 54 5.40 -10.41 -15.97
C GLY A 54 5.38 -9.36 -17.09
N ASP A 55 4.19 -8.88 -17.52
CA ASP A 55 4.04 -7.95 -18.65
C ASP A 55 3.84 -6.49 -18.16
N PRO A 56 4.88 -5.62 -18.32
CA PRO A 56 4.75 -4.20 -17.96
C PRO A 56 3.71 -3.43 -18.79
N ALA A 57 3.34 -3.90 -19.99
CA ALA A 57 2.38 -3.21 -20.84
C ALA A 57 0.97 -3.17 -20.24
N ILE A 58 0.64 -4.15 -19.42
CA ILE A 58 -0.66 -4.23 -18.76
C ILE A 58 -0.61 -3.89 -17.25
N GLY A 59 0.54 -3.46 -16.76
CA GLY A 59 0.70 -3.04 -15.36
C GLY A 59 1.46 -4.04 -14.49
N GLY A 60 1.95 -5.12 -15.07
CA GLY A 60 2.85 -6.08 -14.42
C GLY A 60 4.28 -5.56 -14.28
N THR A 61 5.19 -6.42 -13.87
CA THR A 61 6.61 -6.10 -13.72
C THR A 61 7.47 -7.11 -14.48
N LEU A 62 8.41 -6.62 -15.28
CA LEU A 62 9.29 -7.47 -16.10
C LEU A 62 9.99 -8.54 -15.24
N GLY A 63 9.82 -9.80 -15.62
CA GLY A 63 10.35 -10.95 -14.88
C GLY A 63 9.60 -11.26 -13.57
N GLY A 64 8.53 -10.53 -13.27
CA GLY A 64 7.68 -10.78 -12.11
C GLY A 64 6.92 -12.12 -12.26
N ARG A 65 6.70 -12.76 -11.12
CA ARG A 65 5.85 -13.96 -11.01
C ARG A 65 4.81 -13.73 -9.96
N GLN A 66 3.58 -14.15 -10.26
CA GLN A 66 2.52 -14.20 -9.26
C GLN A 66 2.93 -15.18 -8.16
N PRO A 67 2.84 -14.80 -6.87
CA PRO A 67 3.38 -15.61 -5.78
C PRO A 67 2.53 -16.83 -5.42
N THR A 68 1.30 -16.95 -5.95
CA THR A 68 0.41 -18.10 -5.75
C THR A 68 -0.12 -18.60 -7.08
N GLY A 69 -0.64 -19.83 -7.09
CA GLY A 69 -1.51 -20.32 -8.15
C GLY A 69 -2.85 -19.54 -8.23
N PRO A 70 -3.68 -19.84 -9.24
CA PRO A 70 -4.97 -19.14 -9.40
C PRO A 70 -5.98 -19.50 -8.29
N ASP A 71 -5.79 -20.62 -7.63
CA ASP A 71 -6.56 -21.13 -6.48
C ASP A 71 -5.92 -20.81 -5.13
N GLY A 72 -4.83 -20.04 -5.10
CA GLY A 72 -4.19 -19.58 -3.88
C GLY A 72 -5.10 -18.71 -3.03
N ASN A 73 -5.04 -18.89 -1.71
CA ASN A 73 -5.81 -18.09 -0.78
C ASN A 73 -5.26 -16.65 -0.68
N TRP A 74 -6.14 -15.66 -0.77
CA TRP A 74 -5.83 -14.25 -0.53
C TRP A 74 -6.87 -13.65 0.41
N LEU A 75 -6.41 -13.07 1.52
CA LEU A 75 -7.32 -12.37 2.44
C LEU A 75 -7.69 -11.01 1.88
N GLU A 76 -8.97 -10.66 2.00
CA GLU A 76 -9.45 -9.33 1.63
C GLU A 76 -8.84 -8.27 2.57
N PRO A 77 -8.13 -7.26 2.03
CA PRO A 77 -7.28 -6.38 2.82
C PRO A 77 -8.06 -5.51 3.82
N LEU A 78 -9.25 -5.02 3.50
CA LEU A 78 -10.01 -4.16 4.41
C LEU A 78 -10.54 -4.95 5.59
N VAL A 79 -11.00 -6.19 5.36
CA VAL A 79 -11.46 -7.10 6.42
C VAL A 79 -10.29 -7.46 7.34
N PHE A 80 -9.16 -7.86 6.77
CA PHE A 80 -7.97 -8.23 7.54
C PHE A 80 -7.42 -7.05 8.35
N LEU A 81 -7.24 -5.89 7.73
CA LEU A 81 -6.71 -4.71 8.43
C LEU A 81 -7.68 -4.18 9.49
N THR A 82 -8.99 -4.40 9.36
CA THR A 82 -9.95 -4.09 10.44
C THR A 82 -9.69 -4.96 11.68
N ALA A 83 -9.40 -6.25 11.49
CA ALA A 83 -9.02 -7.13 12.59
C ALA A 83 -7.68 -6.72 13.21
N VAL A 84 -6.69 -6.32 12.39
CA VAL A 84 -5.42 -5.76 12.89
C VAL A 84 -5.66 -4.47 13.67
N ALA A 85 -6.51 -3.56 13.18
CA ALA A 85 -6.85 -2.31 13.87
C ALA A 85 -7.38 -2.54 15.29
N ALA A 86 -8.23 -3.56 15.46
CA ALA A 86 -8.83 -3.91 16.74
C ALA A 86 -7.83 -4.54 17.74
N THR A 87 -6.69 -5.02 17.27
CA THR A 87 -5.71 -5.77 18.08
C THR A 87 -4.36 -5.07 18.23
N THR A 88 -4.22 -3.87 17.64
CA THR A 88 -3.00 -3.03 17.68
C THR A 88 -3.36 -1.61 18.09
N SER A 89 -2.37 -0.84 18.54
CA SER A 89 -2.63 0.50 19.10
C SER A 89 -1.86 1.64 18.42
N ARG A 90 -0.73 1.35 17.77
CA ARG A 90 0.21 2.35 17.29
C ARG A 90 0.50 2.21 15.79
N ILE A 91 0.73 0.99 15.32
CA ILE A 91 1.15 0.71 13.94
C ILE A 91 0.13 1.26 12.94
N ARG A 92 0.60 1.96 11.90
CA ARG A 92 -0.25 2.39 10.80
C ARG A 92 -0.62 1.21 9.90
N LEU A 93 -1.75 1.30 9.22
CA LEU A 93 -2.39 0.21 8.49
C LEU A 93 -2.51 0.61 7.02
N GLY A 94 -1.68 0.02 6.17
CA GLY A 94 -1.57 0.39 4.76
C GLY A 94 -1.92 -0.72 3.80
N MET A 95 -2.27 -0.35 2.58
CA MET A 95 -2.39 -1.27 1.44
C MET A 95 -1.25 -1.00 0.45
N ALA A 96 -0.64 -2.07 -0.08
CA ALA A 96 0.34 -1.97 -1.15
C ALA A 96 0.08 -3.05 -2.22
N ILE A 97 -0.96 -2.83 -2.99
CA ILE A 97 -1.91 -1.74 -3.13
C ILE A 97 -3.34 -2.28 -3.02
N LEU A 98 -4.34 -1.41 -2.78
CA LEU A 98 -5.76 -1.72 -2.93
C LEU A 98 -6.18 -1.46 -4.39
N LEU A 99 -6.90 -2.39 -5.00
CA LEU A 99 -7.55 -2.22 -6.30
C LEU A 99 -8.88 -1.45 -6.12
N ALA A 100 -8.77 -0.17 -5.73
CA ALA A 100 -9.92 0.63 -5.31
C ALA A 100 -11.00 0.76 -6.39
N ALA A 101 -10.61 0.72 -7.67
CA ALA A 101 -11.53 0.78 -8.80
C ALA A 101 -12.50 -0.40 -8.88
N LEU A 102 -12.18 -1.55 -8.29
CA LEU A 102 -13.05 -2.75 -8.28
C LEU A 102 -14.21 -2.63 -7.28
N ARG A 103 -14.20 -1.61 -6.43
CA ARG A 103 -15.17 -1.42 -5.35
C ARG A 103 -16.12 -0.27 -5.67
N ARG A 104 -17.40 -0.38 -5.27
CA ARG A 104 -18.34 0.74 -5.39
C ARG A 104 -17.86 1.93 -4.56
N PRO A 105 -17.64 3.12 -5.15
CA PRO A 105 -16.95 4.23 -4.47
C PRO A 105 -17.56 4.65 -3.13
N ALA A 106 -18.88 4.80 -3.06
CA ALA A 106 -19.55 5.20 -1.81
C ALA A 106 -19.45 4.13 -0.70
N VAL A 107 -19.42 2.84 -1.08
CA VAL A 107 -19.24 1.73 -0.13
C VAL A 107 -17.80 1.74 0.38
N LEU A 108 -16.82 1.85 -0.51
CA LEU A 108 -15.41 1.95 -0.15
C LEU A 108 -15.14 3.15 0.76
N ALA A 109 -15.66 4.34 0.43
CA ALA A 109 -15.53 5.53 1.26
C ALA A 109 -16.04 5.31 2.68
N LYS A 110 -17.20 4.62 2.82
CA LYS A 110 -17.79 4.27 4.12
C LYS A 110 -16.94 3.27 4.90
N GLN A 111 -16.45 2.22 4.25
CA GLN A 111 -15.61 1.20 4.87
C GLN A 111 -14.32 1.82 5.42
N LEU A 112 -13.61 2.58 4.58
CA LEU A 112 -12.36 3.23 4.96
C LEU A 112 -12.54 4.26 6.08
N ALA A 113 -13.59 5.10 6.02
CA ALA A 113 -13.89 6.03 7.11
C ALA A 113 -14.21 5.32 8.43
N THR A 114 -14.91 4.19 8.37
CA THR A 114 -15.18 3.35 9.56
C THR A 114 -13.88 2.76 10.12
N MET A 115 -13.03 2.20 9.26
CA MET A 115 -11.72 1.67 9.66
C MET A 115 -10.84 2.76 10.28
N ASP A 116 -10.86 3.96 9.71
CA ASP A 116 -10.08 5.09 10.22
C ASP A 116 -10.51 5.49 11.63
N VAL A 117 -11.81 5.57 11.88
CA VAL A 117 -12.36 5.82 13.23
C VAL A 117 -11.99 4.70 14.21
N LEU A 118 -12.19 3.44 13.82
CA LEU A 118 -11.88 2.29 14.68
C LEU A 118 -10.39 2.15 14.98
N SER A 119 -9.53 2.55 14.05
CA SER A 119 -8.08 2.51 14.22
C SER A 119 -7.52 3.75 14.93
N GLY A 120 -8.33 4.80 15.18
CA GLY A 120 -7.84 6.07 15.73
C GLY A 120 -7.01 6.90 14.74
N GLY A 121 -7.36 6.87 13.44
CA GLY A 121 -6.70 7.67 12.40
C GLY A 121 -5.40 7.05 11.87
N ARG A 122 -5.29 5.72 11.84
CA ARG A 122 -4.06 5.01 11.43
C ARG A 122 -4.09 4.44 10.00
N ILE A 123 -5.12 4.72 9.20
CA ILE A 123 -5.25 4.15 7.85
C ILE A 123 -4.43 4.95 6.85
N ASP A 124 -3.72 4.24 5.96
CA ASP A 124 -3.05 4.76 4.76
C ASP A 124 -3.57 4.00 3.52
N LEU A 125 -4.19 4.71 2.60
CA LEU A 125 -4.79 4.11 1.41
C LEU A 125 -3.78 4.07 0.25
N GLY A 126 -3.07 2.95 0.11
CA GLY A 126 -2.25 2.71 -1.07
C GLY A 126 -3.10 2.15 -2.22
N VAL A 127 -3.05 2.79 -3.39
CA VAL A 127 -3.87 2.44 -4.55
C VAL A 127 -3.06 2.21 -5.81
N GLY A 128 -3.57 1.32 -6.65
CA GLY A 128 -3.06 1.06 -7.99
C GLY A 128 -4.17 0.58 -8.91
N VAL A 129 -3.83 0.41 -10.18
CA VAL A 129 -4.82 -0.01 -11.20
C VAL A 129 -4.89 -1.51 -11.42
N GLY A 130 -3.94 -2.28 -10.88
CA GLY A 130 -3.84 -3.72 -11.13
C GLY A 130 -3.42 -4.08 -12.55
N TRP A 131 -3.14 -5.35 -12.74
CA TRP A 131 -2.66 -5.92 -14.00
C TRP A 131 -3.62 -6.98 -14.58
N GLN A 132 -4.50 -7.56 -13.76
CA GLN A 132 -5.31 -8.69 -14.13
C GLN A 132 -6.68 -8.26 -14.67
N ARG A 133 -7.00 -8.66 -15.88
CA ARG A 133 -8.25 -8.36 -16.57
C ARG A 133 -9.45 -9.01 -15.88
N GLU A 134 -9.28 -10.25 -15.47
CA GLU A 134 -10.32 -11.09 -14.89
C GLU A 134 -10.93 -10.49 -13.61
N GLU A 135 -10.16 -9.70 -12.86
CA GLU A 135 -10.69 -8.97 -11.69
C GLU A 135 -11.71 -7.90 -12.09
N TYR A 136 -11.47 -7.21 -13.22
CA TYR A 136 -12.39 -6.20 -13.76
C TYR A 136 -13.63 -6.86 -14.36
N ASP A 137 -13.46 -7.94 -15.11
CA ASP A 137 -14.55 -8.70 -15.71
C ASP A 137 -15.48 -9.27 -14.62
N ALA A 138 -14.92 -9.79 -13.52
CA ALA A 138 -15.68 -10.35 -12.39
C ALA A 138 -16.60 -9.33 -11.68
N VAL A 139 -16.28 -8.04 -11.77
CA VAL A 139 -17.11 -6.96 -11.19
C VAL A 139 -17.88 -6.17 -12.26
N GLY A 140 -17.85 -6.62 -13.52
CA GLY A 140 -18.58 -6.02 -14.64
C GLY A 140 -17.98 -4.69 -15.12
N LEU A 141 -16.68 -4.48 -14.95
CA LEU A 141 -15.95 -3.28 -15.37
C LEU A 141 -15.02 -3.57 -16.55
N ARG A 142 -14.74 -2.55 -17.33
CA ARG A 142 -13.78 -2.67 -18.44
C ARG A 142 -12.35 -2.43 -17.94
N PHE A 143 -11.48 -3.38 -18.22
CA PHE A 143 -10.06 -3.31 -17.84
C PHE A 143 -9.34 -2.07 -18.42
N GLU A 144 -9.67 -1.67 -19.63
CA GLU A 144 -9.11 -0.50 -20.31
C GLU A 144 -9.41 0.80 -19.56
N ASP A 145 -10.53 0.86 -18.84
CA ASP A 145 -10.98 2.02 -18.09
C ASP A 145 -10.39 2.12 -16.68
N ARG A 146 -9.58 1.12 -16.24
CA ARG A 146 -9.10 0.99 -14.86
C ARG A 146 -8.48 2.25 -14.26
N GLY A 147 -7.76 3.01 -15.09
CA GLY A 147 -7.14 4.28 -14.66
C GLY A 147 -8.16 5.36 -14.38
N ARG A 148 -9.16 5.53 -15.24
CA ARG A 148 -10.25 6.49 -15.10
C ARG A 148 -11.17 6.09 -13.94
N LEU A 149 -11.46 4.80 -13.81
CA LEU A 149 -12.26 4.27 -12.70
C LEU A 149 -11.59 4.51 -11.35
N LEU A 150 -10.26 4.35 -11.26
CA LEU A 150 -9.52 4.68 -10.04
C LEU A 150 -9.63 6.17 -9.72
N ASP A 151 -9.43 7.05 -10.69
CA ASP A 151 -9.52 8.50 -10.50
C ASP A 151 -10.92 8.90 -10.00
N HIS A 152 -11.97 8.38 -10.66
CA HIS A 152 -13.36 8.56 -10.25
C HIS A 152 -13.63 8.06 -8.81
N THR A 153 -13.15 6.87 -8.47
CA THR A 153 -13.31 6.29 -7.13
C THR A 153 -12.70 7.19 -6.05
N LEU A 154 -11.49 7.70 -6.29
CA LEU A 154 -10.80 8.58 -5.35
C LEU A 154 -11.52 9.93 -5.20
N GLU A 155 -12.05 10.50 -6.29
CA GLU A 155 -12.84 11.74 -6.25
C GLU A 155 -14.10 11.59 -5.38
N VAL A 156 -14.85 10.52 -5.59
CA VAL A 156 -16.05 10.23 -4.79
C VAL A 156 -15.69 10.01 -3.32
N CYS A 157 -14.64 9.23 -3.04
CA CYS A 157 -14.17 9.02 -1.67
C CYS A 157 -13.80 10.35 -0.99
N GLN A 158 -13.01 11.18 -1.64
CA GLN A 158 -12.58 12.46 -1.09
C GLN A 158 -13.75 13.40 -0.86
N THR A 159 -14.72 13.47 -1.80
CA THR A 159 -15.96 14.24 -1.65
C THR A 159 -16.74 13.79 -0.42
N LEU A 160 -16.94 12.48 -0.24
CA LEU A 160 -17.67 11.92 0.89
C LEU A 160 -16.93 12.07 2.21
N TRP A 161 -15.61 12.09 2.25
CA TRP A 161 -14.83 12.28 3.47
C TRP A 161 -14.79 13.74 3.93
N THR A 162 -14.75 14.68 2.99
CA THR A 162 -14.51 16.10 3.31
C THR A 162 -15.76 16.94 3.39
N GLN A 163 -16.82 16.63 2.63
CA GLN A 163 -18.05 17.40 2.63
C GLN A 163 -19.09 16.86 3.61
N GLN A 164 -19.58 17.69 4.54
CA GLN A 164 -20.61 17.33 5.49
C GLN A 164 -21.93 16.96 4.78
N ARG A 165 -22.32 17.79 3.82
CA ARG A 165 -23.41 17.56 2.86
C ARG A 165 -22.78 17.42 1.49
N ALA A 166 -22.61 16.18 1.03
CA ALA A 166 -21.85 15.86 -0.16
C ALA A 166 -22.72 15.93 -1.42
N THR A 167 -22.18 16.60 -2.44
CA THR A 167 -22.74 16.64 -3.79
C THR A 167 -21.65 16.27 -4.78
N TYR A 168 -21.96 15.39 -5.71
CA TYR A 168 -21.04 14.93 -6.76
C TYR A 168 -21.80 14.62 -8.03
N SER A 169 -21.21 14.91 -9.19
CA SER A 169 -21.78 14.59 -10.50
C SER A 169 -20.70 14.23 -11.50
N SER A 170 -20.87 13.09 -12.14
CA SER A 170 -20.11 12.62 -13.29
C SER A 170 -21.02 11.81 -14.22
N ASP A 171 -20.50 11.34 -15.34
CA ASP A 171 -21.25 10.48 -16.26
C ASP A 171 -21.62 9.11 -15.64
N GLU A 172 -20.93 8.70 -14.57
CA GLU A 172 -21.08 7.36 -13.95
C GLU A 172 -21.86 7.38 -12.65
N LEU A 173 -21.81 8.51 -11.93
CA LEU A 173 -22.42 8.61 -10.60
C LEU A 173 -22.80 10.05 -10.32
N SER A 174 -24.04 10.24 -9.88
CA SER A 174 -24.50 11.55 -9.40
C SER A 174 -25.27 11.39 -8.10
N PHE A 175 -25.00 12.29 -7.14
CA PHE A 175 -25.80 12.44 -5.92
C PHE A 175 -25.76 13.89 -5.44
N ASP A 176 -26.85 14.32 -4.79
CA ASP A 176 -26.96 15.66 -4.22
C ASP A 176 -27.37 15.58 -2.76
N GLY A 177 -26.65 16.36 -1.95
CA GLY A 177 -27.00 16.64 -0.57
C GLY A 177 -27.02 15.43 0.37
N ILE A 178 -26.21 14.39 0.09
CA ILE A 178 -26.15 13.22 0.97
C ILE A 178 -25.17 13.41 2.12
N HIS A 179 -25.39 12.68 3.21
CA HIS A 179 -24.55 12.66 4.39
C HIS A 179 -23.95 11.26 4.57
N GLN A 180 -22.63 11.14 4.58
CA GLN A 180 -21.95 9.90 4.92
C GLN A 180 -21.18 10.09 6.23
N MET A 181 -21.59 9.40 7.27
CA MET A 181 -20.97 9.40 8.60
C MET A 181 -20.57 7.98 9.03
N PRO A 182 -19.48 7.79 9.80
CA PRO A 182 -18.58 8.85 10.28
C PRO A 182 -17.71 9.43 9.16
N LYS A 183 -17.10 10.58 9.43
CA LYS A 183 -15.97 11.08 8.63
C LYS A 183 -14.69 10.41 9.12
N PRO A 184 -13.63 10.29 8.29
CA PRO A 184 -12.30 9.96 8.78
C PRO A 184 -11.85 10.91 9.88
N LEU A 185 -11.05 10.41 10.82
CA LEU A 185 -10.44 11.24 11.86
C LEU A 185 -9.27 12.06 11.33
N GLN A 186 -8.63 11.60 10.26
CA GLN A 186 -7.48 12.27 9.65
C GLN A 186 -7.94 13.55 8.93
N PRO A 187 -7.30 14.70 9.17
CA PRO A 187 -7.67 15.97 8.52
C PRO A 187 -7.55 15.88 6.98
N GLY A 188 -8.58 16.31 6.28
CA GLY A 188 -8.61 16.26 4.81
C GLY A 188 -8.94 14.89 4.22
N GLY A 189 -9.24 13.90 5.06
CA GLY A 189 -9.53 12.51 4.65
C GLY A 189 -8.34 11.57 4.84
N ILE A 190 -8.48 10.35 4.34
CA ILE A 190 -7.46 9.31 4.46
C ILE A 190 -6.30 9.61 3.51
N PRO A 191 -5.04 9.56 3.98
CA PRO A 191 -3.87 9.74 3.12
C PRO A 191 -3.83 8.73 1.97
N VAL A 192 -3.67 9.21 0.75
CA VAL A 192 -3.61 8.38 -0.46
C VAL A 192 -2.16 8.22 -0.92
N TRP A 193 -1.73 6.97 -1.08
CA TRP A 193 -0.46 6.57 -1.69
C TRP A 193 -0.74 6.04 -3.09
N THR A 194 -0.23 6.69 -4.12
CA THR A 194 -0.44 6.27 -5.52
C THR A 194 0.71 5.39 -5.99
N SER A 195 0.40 4.18 -6.44
CA SER A 195 1.39 3.29 -7.05
C SER A 195 1.46 3.47 -8.57
N GLY A 196 2.66 3.31 -9.09
CA GLY A 196 2.93 3.26 -10.52
C GLY A 196 4.34 3.70 -10.92
N THR A 197 4.62 3.58 -12.23
CA THR A 197 5.87 4.06 -12.83
C THR A 197 5.81 5.58 -13.03
N VAL A 198 6.95 6.19 -13.36
CA VAL A 198 7.01 7.62 -13.73
C VAL A 198 6.27 7.84 -15.05
N ASN A 199 5.11 8.47 -14.98
CA ASN A 199 4.31 8.86 -16.15
C ASN A 199 3.28 9.94 -15.78
N ALA A 200 2.76 10.65 -16.79
CA ALA A 200 1.83 11.77 -16.60
C ALA A 200 0.52 11.41 -15.89
N ARG A 201 0.04 10.15 -15.97
CA ARG A 201 -1.20 9.73 -15.30
C ARG A 201 -0.98 9.59 -13.80
N VAL A 202 0.13 8.95 -13.39
CA VAL A 202 0.52 8.81 -11.98
C VAL A 202 0.82 10.19 -11.39
N ALA A 203 1.57 11.05 -12.11
CA ALA A 203 1.88 12.40 -11.68
C ALA A 203 0.62 13.25 -11.42
N ARG A 204 -0.39 13.20 -12.32
CA ARG A 204 -1.68 13.88 -12.09
C ARG A 204 -2.42 13.38 -10.85
N ARG A 205 -2.39 12.06 -10.55
CA ARG A 205 -2.98 11.53 -9.33
C ARG A 205 -2.26 12.06 -8.09
N LEU A 206 -0.93 12.04 -8.12
CA LEU A 206 -0.11 12.58 -7.03
C LEU A 206 -0.39 14.07 -6.80
N ALA A 207 -0.47 14.86 -7.86
CA ALA A 207 -0.81 16.27 -7.77
C ALA A 207 -2.22 16.52 -7.19
N LYS A 208 -3.18 15.61 -7.48
CA LYS A 208 -4.59 15.81 -7.11
C LYS A 208 -4.96 15.24 -5.75
N PHE A 209 -4.48 14.03 -5.41
CA PHE A 209 -4.95 13.29 -4.25
C PHE A 209 -3.93 13.20 -3.10
N GLY A 210 -2.74 13.73 -3.29
CA GLY A 210 -1.67 13.75 -2.30
C GLY A 210 -0.37 13.15 -2.81
N THR A 211 0.74 13.80 -2.45
CA THR A 211 2.09 13.50 -2.94
C THR A 211 2.74 12.35 -2.18
N ARG A 212 2.12 11.16 -2.22
CA ARG A 212 2.65 9.92 -1.64
C ARG A 212 2.74 8.84 -2.71
N TRP A 213 3.96 8.44 -3.03
CA TRP A 213 4.25 7.57 -4.16
C TRP A 213 4.79 6.21 -3.73
N ILE A 214 4.20 5.15 -4.28
CA ILE A 214 4.71 3.77 -4.24
C ILE A 214 5.27 3.46 -5.63
N PRO A 215 6.58 3.59 -5.86
CA PRO A 215 7.21 3.27 -7.13
C PRO A 215 6.93 1.82 -7.56
N TRP A 216 6.76 1.60 -8.86
CA TRP A 216 6.52 0.29 -9.45
C TRP A 216 7.40 0.04 -10.68
N GLY A 217 7.70 -1.23 -10.96
CA GLY A 217 8.55 -1.61 -12.08
C GLY A 217 9.97 -1.04 -11.94
N PRO A 218 10.59 -0.52 -13.00
CA PRO A 218 11.95 0.01 -12.96
C PRO A 218 12.16 1.16 -11.97
N ALA A 219 11.11 1.90 -11.64
CA ALA A 219 11.20 3.04 -10.73
C ALA A 219 11.58 2.65 -9.30
N ILE A 220 11.23 1.43 -8.85
CA ILE A 220 11.55 0.99 -7.48
C ILE A 220 13.02 0.61 -7.30
N THR A 221 13.69 0.22 -8.39
CA THR A 221 15.13 -0.16 -8.38
C THR A 221 16.06 0.98 -8.70
N ASN A 222 15.55 2.11 -9.22
CA ASN A 222 16.30 3.26 -9.71
C ASN A 222 15.74 4.56 -9.13
N LEU A 223 15.67 4.66 -7.79
CA LEU A 223 15.07 5.83 -7.11
C LEU A 223 15.81 7.14 -7.39
N ASP A 224 17.12 7.09 -7.55
CA ASP A 224 17.98 8.24 -7.86
C ASP A 224 17.59 8.94 -9.16
N GLU A 225 17.14 8.20 -10.17
CA GLU A 225 16.62 8.74 -11.43
C GLU A 225 15.09 8.99 -11.34
N ALA A 226 14.38 8.06 -10.72
CA ALA A 226 12.91 8.06 -10.72
C ALA A 226 12.32 9.17 -9.83
N VAL A 227 12.93 9.49 -8.69
CA VAL A 227 12.40 10.52 -7.78
C VAL A 227 12.50 11.92 -8.40
N PRO A 228 13.64 12.37 -8.95
CA PRO A 228 13.68 13.65 -9.66
C PRO A 228 12.71 13.72 -10.85
N ALA A 229 12.62 12.65 -11.64
CA ALA A 229 11.71 12.58 -12.78
C ALA A 229 10.24 12.66 -12.36
N MET A 230 9.85 11.99 -11.26
CA MET A 230 8.48 12.08 -10.74
C MET A 230 8.18 13.48 -10.17
N LYS A 231 9.13 14.11 -9.48
CA LYS A 231 8.99 15.50 -9.01
C LYS A 231 8.73 16.46 -10.17
N GLN A 232 9.49 16.34 -11.26
CA GLN A 232 9.26 17.13 -12.46
C GLN A 232 7.89 16.87 -13.06
N ALA A 233 7.48 15.59 -13.19
CA ALA A 233 6.18 15.23 -13.74
C ALA A 233 5.00 15.74 -12.88
N ILE A 234 5.14 15.81 -11.55
CA ILE A 234 4.15 16.41 -10.65
C ILE A 234 4.07 17.93 -10.88
N ALA A 235 5.20 18.61 -11.01
CA ALA A 235 5.22 20.05 -11.32
C ALA A 235 4.58 20.34 -12.68
N ASP A 236 4.88 19.54 -13.71
CA ASP A 236 4.27 19.65 -15.05
C ASP A 236 2.75 19.41 -15.01
N ALA A 237 2.29 18.61 -14.04
CA ALA A 237 0.86 18.39 -13.79
C ALA A 237 0.18 19.49 -12.94
N GLY A 238 0.94 20.53 -12.55
CA GLY A 238 0.44 21.65 -11.73
C GLY A 238 0.38 21.36 -10.23
N GLY A 239 1.00 20.30 -9.76
CA GLY A 239 1.11 19.94 -8.33
C GLY A 239 2.39 20.48 -7.68
N ASP A 240 2.44 20.43 -6.35
CA ASP A 240 3.64 20.74 -5.56
C ASP A 240 4.47 19.48 -5.30
N PRO A 241 5.67 19.33 -5.86
CA PRO A 241 6.54 18.18 -5.61
C PRO A 241 7.30 18.27 -4.28
N GLY A 242 7.25 19.40 -3.56
CA GLY A 242 8.07 19.67 -2.37
C GLY A 242 7.81 18.73 -1.20
N GLY A 243 6.60 18.20 -1.09
CA GLY A 243 6.19 17.25 -0.05
C GLY A 243 6.12 15.79 -0.52
N LEU A 244 6.82 15.41 -1.60
CA LEU A 244 6.75 14.04 -2.12
C LEU A 244 7.33 13.03 -1.12
N GLU A 245 6.44 12.19 -0.57
CA GLU A 245 6.81 11.00 0.18
C GLU A 245 7.00 9.81 -0.78
N VAL A 246 8.08 9.06 -0.63
CA VAL A 246 8.45 7.97 -1.56
C VAL A 246 8.70 6.69 -0.78
N GLN A 247 8.04 5.60 -1.20
CA GLN A 247 8.29 4.28 -0.64
C GLN A 247 9.38 3.56 -1.42
N GLY A 248 10.51 3.32 -0.76
CA GLY A 248 11.54 2.39 -1.21
C GLY A 248 11.22 0.94 -0.85
N ALA A 249 12.01 0.00 -1.32
CA ALA A 249 11.91 -1.41 -0.95
C ALA A 249 13.28 -2.03 -0.75
N ALA A 250 13.43 -2.81 0.31
CA ALA A 250 14.65 -3.54 0.61
C ALA A 250 14.36 -5.03 0.89
N PRO A 251 15.30 -5.92 0.58
CA PRO A 251 15.14 -7.33 0.88
C PRO A 251 15.24 -7.57 2.39
N LEU A 252 14.37 -8.42 2.93
CA LEU A 252 14.56 -8.98 4.27
C LEU A 252 15.53 -10.15 4.17
N VAL A 253 16.74 -9.98 4.70
CA VAL A 253 17.78 -10.99 4.69
C VAL A 253 17.59 -11.92 5.89
N LYS A 254 17.80 -13.21 5.67
CA LYS A 254 17.74 -14.22 6.74
C LYS A 254 19.14 -14.72 7.06
N ASN A 255 19.40 -14.94 8.35
CA ASN A 255 20.60 -15.64 8.82
C ASN A 255 20.50 -17.16 8.60
N ALA A 256 21.56 -17.89 8.95
CA ALA A 256 21.63 -19.35 8.78
C ALA A 256 20.55 -20.12 9.56
N ASP A 257 20.06 -19.57 10.66
CA ASP A 257 19.04 -20.17 11.53
C ASP A 257 17.61 -19.80 11.06
N GLY A 258 17.49 -19.06 9.94
CA GLY A 258 16.21 -18.62 9.38
C GLY A 258 15.61 -17.38 10.05
N GLY A 259 16.26 -16.82 11.07
CA GLY A 259 15.92 -15.55 11.69
C GLY A 259 16.25 -14.35 10.79
N ILE A 260 15.92 -13.13 11.24
CA ILE A 260 16.22 -11.90 10.52
C ILE A 260 17.69 -11.52 10.75
N ASP A 261 18.45 -11.33 9.67
CA ASP A 261 19.74 -10.64 9.69
C ASP A 261 19.44 -9.13 9.53
N ALA A 262 19.40 -8.42 10.65
CA ALA A 262 19.00 -7.02 10.68
C ALA A 262 19.98 -6.12 9.93
N ASP A 263 21.29 -6.29 10.15
CA ASP A 263 22.33 -5.46 9.54
C ASP A 263 22.39 -5.66 8.03
N ALA A 264 22.35 -6.89 7.56
CA ALA A 264 22.30 -7.18 6.13
C ALA A 264 20.99 -6.66 5.49
N SER A 265 19.85 -6.73 6.20
CA SER A 265 18.57 -6.22 5.71
C SER A 265 18.59 -4.71 5.52
N VAL A 266 19.19 -3.94 6.44
CA VAL A 266 19.18 -2.47 6.35
C VAL A 266 20.34 -1.90 5.51
N ALA A 267 21.22 -2.72 4.99
CA ALA A 267 22.45 -2.27 4.28
C ALA A 267 22.18 -1.31 3.09
N SER A 268 21.06 -1.50 2.39
CA SER A 268 20.66 -0.63 1.25
C SER A 268 19.86 0.61 1.65
N VAL A 269 19.42 0.72 2.90
CA VAL A 269 18.55 1.81 3.37
C VAL A 269 19.20 3.19 3.21
N PRO A 270 20.47 3.42 3.60
CA PRO A 270 21.09 4.72 3.45
C PRO A 270 21.11 5.26 2.02
N ALA A 271 21.38 4.40 1.05
CA ALA A 271 21.41 4.78 -0.37
C ALA A 271 19.99 5.15 -0.87
N GLN A 272 18.96 4.40 -0.47
CA GLN A 272 17.59 4.70 -0.84
C GLN A 272 17.09 6.01 -0.21
N VAL A 273 17.42 6.28 1.05
CA VAL A 273 17.09 7.54 1.71
C VAL A 273 17.80 8.71 1.02
N ALA A 274 19.07 8.57 0.67
CA ALA A 274 19.82 9.57 -0.10
C ALA A 274 19.19 9.82 -1.49
N ALA A 275 18.60 8.80 -2.12
CA ALA A 275 17.84 8.92 -3.36
C ALA A 275 16.44 9.52 -3.18
N GLY A 276 16.02 9.81 -1.94
CA GLY A 276 14.77 10.49 -1.62
C GLY A 276 13.64 9.59 -1.09
N ALA A 277 13.92 8.34 -0.74
CA ALA A 277 12.93 7.50 -0.05
C ALA A 277 12.67 8.03 1.37
N THR A 278 11.40 8.11 1.73
CA THR A 278 10.92 8.55 3.06
C THR A 278 10.28 7.42 3.86
N ASP A 279 10.06 6.29 3.24
CA ASP A 279 9.51 5.06 3.79
C ASP A 279 10.22 3.87 3.14
N ILE A 280 10.68 2.91 3.92
CA ILE A 280 11.33 1.70 3.39
C ILE A 280 10.51 0.48 3.77
N ARG A 281 10.11 -0.27 2.75
CA ARG A 281 9.30 -1.47 2.89
C ARG A 281 10.14 -2.74 2.77
N PHE A 282 9.96 -3.64 3.73
CA PHE A 282 10.43 -5.03 3.67
C PHE A 282 9.26 -5.98 3.56
N ALA A 283 9.40 -7.08 2.83
CA ALA A 283 8.38 -8.13 2.77
C ALA A 283 8.64 -9.17 3.86
N VAL A 284 7.59 -9.54 4.61
CA VAL A 284 7.68 -10.49 5.71
C VAL A 284 6.55 -11.51 5.64
N SER A 285 6.89 -12.77 5.92
CA SER A 285 5.91 -13.86 6.06
C SER A 285 5.52 -14.04 7.52
N PRO A 286 4.33 -14.59 7.82
CA PRO A 286 3.98 -15.02 9.17
C PRO A 286 5.04 -15.96 9.73
N ALA A 287 5.42 -15.75 10.98
CA ALA A 287 6.42 -16.58 11.64
C ALA A 287 5.76 -17.81 12.28
N LYS A 288 6.48 -18.93 12.26
CA LYS A 288 6.08 -20.15 12.98
C LYS A 288 6.28 -20.00 14.49
N ASP A 289 7.28 -19.19 14.89
CA ASP A 289 7.60 -18.88 16.28
C ASP A 289 7.44 -17.37 16.50
N PRO A 290 6.38 -16.91 17.21
CA PRO A 290 6.15 -15.51 17.49
C PRO A 290 7.25 -14.85 18.35
N GLN A 291 7.93 -15.61 19.24
CA GLN A 291 8.99 -15.06 20.07
C GLN A 291 10.23 -14.76 19.22
N GLN A 292 10.65 -15.70 18.38
CA GLN A 292 11.76 -15.49 17.45
C GLN A 292 11.46 -14.30 16.50
N ALA A 293 10.20 -14.18 16.04
CA ALA A 293 9.78 -13.04 15.23
C ALA A 293 9.91 -11.72 15.98
N ALA A 294 9.48 -11.67 17.23
CA ALA A 294 9.54 -10.46 18.06
C ALA A 294 10.99 -10.01 18.29
N GLU A 295 11.90 -10.95 18.56
CA GLU A 295 13.33 -10.66 18.72
C GLU A 295 13.94 -10.12 17.42
N GLY A 296 13.71 -10.82 16.28
CA GLY A 296 14.23 -10.42 14.99
C GLY A 296 13.69 -9.07 14.50
N LEU A 297 12.39 -8.81 14.69
CA LEU A 297 11.80 -7.51 14.34
C LEU A 297 12.31 -6.38 15.25
N SER A 298 12.51 -6.65 16.54
CA SER A 298 13.07 -5.65 17.45
C SER A 298 14.52 -5.30 17.06
N GLN A 299 15.30 -6.27 16.58
CA GLN A 299 16.63 -6.03 16.03
C GLN A 299 16.57 -5.21 14.75
N LEU A 300 15.69 -5.59 13.81
CA LEU A 300 15.49 -4.85 12.55
C LEU A 300 15.10 -3.38 12.81
N VAL A 301 14.16 -3.13 13.73
CA VAL A 301 13.74 -1.77 14.08
C VAL A 301 14.91 -0.96 14.63
N ARG A 302 15.73 -1.52 15.53
CA ARG A 302 16.92 -0.84 16.07
C ARG A 302 17.91 -0.52 14.97
N ALA A 303 18.34 -1.51 14.18
CA ALA A 303 19.28 -1.31 13.08
C ALA A 303 18.77 -0.26 12.07
N PHE A 304 17.46 -0.30 11.74
CA PHE A 304 16.84 0.70 10.85
C PHE A 304 16.92 2.11 11.43
N ARG A 305 16.62 2.28 12.72
CA ARG A 305 16.71 3.61 13.39
C ARG A 305 18.14 4.12 13.42
N GLU A 306 19.11 3.25 13.72
CA GLU A 306 20.53 3.61 13.76
C GLU A 306 21.02 4.12 12.40
N VAL A 307 20.77 3.38 11.32
CA VAL A 307 21.22 3.79 9.98
C VAL A 307 20.49 5.04 9.45
N THR A 308 19.24 5.26 9.87
CA THR A 308 18.44 6.43 9.43
C THR A 308 18.74 7.69 10.26
N GLN A 309 19.07 7.58 11.54
CA GLN A 309 19.49 8.71 12.37
C GLN A 309 20.85 9.28 11.94
N ALA A 310 21.74 8.44 11.43
CA ALA A 310 23.04 8.88 10.93
C ALA A 310 22.98 9.73 9.64
N ILE A 311 21.82 9.78 8.97
CA ILE A 311 21.62 10.47 7.69
C ILE A 311 20.89 11.82 7.86
N VAL A 312 20.11 11.98 8.94
CA VAL A 312 19.35 13.20 9.28
C VAL A 312 20.18 14.09 10.20
#